data_6628ad1b3c2da2e684edbef48e6217d1
#
_entry.id   6628ad1b3c2da2e684edbef48e6217d1
#
_cell.length_a   1.000
_cell.length_b   1.000
_cell.length_c   1.000
_cell.angle_alpha   90.00
_cell.angle_beta   90.00
_cell.angle_gamma   90.00
#
_symmetry.space_group_name_H-M   'P 1'
#
loop_
_entity.id
_entity.type
_entity.pdbx_description
1 polymer ?
#
loop_
_entity_poly.entity_id
_entity_poly.type
_entity_poly.pdbx_seq_one_letter_code
_entity_poly.pdbx_strand_id
1 'polypeptide(L)'
;INKGEKVVIIGPSGSGKTTLIKNVFYNSILMQLGEVVENVPKAAQPQGSLSLIKTIQLIDQNPIGRSTRSNPATYLGAFDDIRTLFSQQTLAIKRRLKAGYFSFNVEGGRCEECKGEGIITVPMQFMADVLLPCHVCNSTRYKEEALEILYRGKNIAEILSLTIEQAVEFF
;
A
#
# COMPACT_ATOMS: atom_id res chain seq x y z
N ILE A 1 -3.69 -19.54 -24.38
CA ILE A 1 -2.83 -19.58 -23.19
C ILE A 1 -3.06 -20.92 -22.53
N ASN A 2 -2.02 -21.72 -22.37
CA ASN A 2 -2.09 -23.04 -21.75
C ASN A 2 -1.76 -22.96 -20.24
N LYS A 3 -2.12 -23.99 -19.48
CA LYS A 3 -1.79 -24.06 -18.05
C LYS A 3 -0.27 -24.00 -17.84
N GLY A 4 0.19 -23.08 -16.99
CA GLY A 4 1.60 -22.86 -16.68
C GLY A 4 2.39 -22.04 -17.71
N GLU A 5 1.73 -21.58 -18.76
CA GLU A 5 2.35 -20.78 -19.81
C GLU A 5 2.56 -19.33 -19.35
N LYS A 6 3.70 -18.74 -19.71
CA LYS A 6 4.01 -17.33 -19.58
C LYS A 6 3.87 -16.66 -20.93
N VAL A 7 2.94 -15.73 -21.08
CA VAL A 7 2.69 -15.01 -22.33
C VAL A 7 3.14 -13.57 -22.19
N VAL A 8 3.93 -13.09 -23.15
CA VAL A 8 4.40 -11.70 -23.23
C VAL A 8 3.76 -11.03 -24.44
N ILE A 9 3.13 -9.88 -24.24
CA ILE A 9 2.51 -9.10 -25.31
C ILE A 9 3.39 -7.89 -25.60
N ILE A 10 3.96 -7.85 -26.80
CA ILE A 10 4.89 -6.82 -27.26
C ILE A 10 4.23 -6.01 -28.38
N GLY A 11 4.55 -4.72 -28.47
CA GLY A 11 4.09 -3.84 -29.51
C GLY A 11 4.37 -2.36 -29.20
N PRO A 12 4.26 -1.45 -30.16
CA PRO A 12 4.50 -0.03 -29.96
C PRO A 12 3.55 0.60 -28.94
N SER A 13 3.92 1.77 -28.39
CA SER A 13 3.04 2.52 -27.50
C SER A 13 1.74 2.90 -28.26
N GLY A 14 0.60 2.83 -27.56
CA GLY A 14 -0.71 3.13 -28.15
C GLY A 14 -1.33 2.00 -29.01
N SER A 15 -0.68 0.86 -29.21
CA SER A 15 -1.21 -0.27 -30.02
C SER A 15 -2.36 -1.05 -29.38
N GLY A 16 -2.86 -0.61 -28.23
CA GLY A 16 -4.01 -1.24 -27.59
C GLY A 16 -3.68 -2.44 -26.68
N LYS A 17 -2.41 -2.73 -26.35
CA LYS A 17 -2.02 -3.85 -25.49
C LYS A 17 -2.75 -3.85 -24.14
N THR A 18 -2.75 -2.71 -23.47
CA THR A 18 -3.43 -2.55 -22.17
C THR A 18 -4.94 -2.70 -22.32
N THR A 19 -5.52 -2.15 -23.38
CA THR A 19 -6.96 -2.30 -23.69
C THR A 19 -7.32 -3.76 -23.90
N LEU A 20 -6.53 -4.50 -24.68
CA LEU A 20 -6.74 -5.92 -24.93
C LEU A 20 -6.69 -6.73 -23.62
N ILE A 21 -5.66 -6.50 -22.79
CA ILE A 21 -5.48 -7.29 -21.55
C ILE A 21 -6.46 -6.86 -20.47
N LYS A 22 -6.56 -5.57 -20.18
CA LYS A 22 -7.34 -5.06 -19.05
C LYS A 22 -8.85 -5.00 -19.39
N ASN A 23 -9.20 -4.36 -20.50
CA ASN A 23 -10.60 -4.10 -20.77
C ASN A 23 -11.30 -5.27 -21.48
N VAL A 24 -10.58 -6.06 -22.27
CA VAL A 24 -11.19 -7.19 -22.98
C VAL A 24 -10.97 -8.49 -22.19
N PHE A 25 -9.74 -8.95 -22.07
CA PHE A 25 -9.43 -10.27 -21.54
C PHE A 25 -9.77 -10.40 -20.05
N TYR A 26 -9.21 -9.52 -19.20
CA TYR A 26 -9.43 -9.55 -17.76
C TYR A 26 -10.91 -9.39 -17.39
N ASN A 27 -11.57 -8.36 -17.95
CA ASN A 27 -12.97 -8.10 -17.66
C ASN A 27 -13.90 -9.23 -18.15
N SER A 28 -13.60 -9.85 -19.30
CA SER A 28 -14.40 -10.98 -19.78
C SER A 28 -14.30 -12.23 -18.88
N ILE A 29 -13.14 -12.45 -18.28
CA ILE A 29 -12.98 -13.56 -17.31
C ILE A 29 -13.70 -13.22 -16.00
N LEU A 30 -13.62 -12.00 -15.50
CA LEU A 30 -14.37 -11.58 -14.31
C LEU A 30 -15.87 -11.78 -14.47
N MET A 31 -16.43 -11.40 -15.63
CA MET A 31 -17.85 -11.66 -15.93
C MET A 31 -18.21 -13.15 -15.87
N GLN A 32 -17.35 -14.04 -16.36
CA GLN A 32 -17.58 -15.46 -16.27
C GLN A 32 -17.48 -16.01 -14.85
N LEU A 33 -16.68 -15.37 -14.00
CA LEU A 33 -16.59 -15.70 -12.58
C LEU A 33 -17.78 -15.12 -11.77
N GLY A 34 -18.72 -14.42 -12.42
CA GLY A 34 -19.92 -13.84 -11.80
C GLY A 34 -19.72 -12.44 -11.22
N GLU A 35 -18.60 -11.79 -11.51
CA GLU A 35 -18.32 -10.43 -11.08
C GLU A 35 -19.05 -9.41 -11.96
N VAL A 36 -19.53 -8.32 -11.35
CA VAL A 36 -20.15 -7.22 -12.09
C VAL A 36 -19.05 -6.31 -12.64
N VAL A 37 -18.94 -6.22 -13.94
CA VAL A 37 -17.91 -5.42 -14.62
C VAL A 37 -18.56 -4.40 -15.55
N GLU A 38 -18.16 -3.14 -15.40
CA GLU A 38 -18.56 -2.06 -16.31
C GLU A 38 -17.69 -2.07 -17.58
N ASN A 39 -18.29 -1.81 -18.74
CA ASN A 39 -17.62 -1.58 -20.02
C ASN A 39 -16.83 -2.76 -20.63
N VAL A 40 -17.44 -3.94 -20.71
CA VAL A 40 -16.86 -5.02 -21.53
C VAL A 40 -17.24 -4.82 -23.00
N PRO A 41 -16.27 -4.76 -23.93
CA PRO A 41 -16.57 -4.71 -25.36
C PRO A 41 -17.37 -5.96 -25.79
N LYS A 42 -18.54 -5.77 -26.38
CA LYS A 42 -19.44 -6.87 -26.81
C LYS A 42 -18.83 -7.80 -27.88
N ALA A 43 -17.75 -7.37 -28.52
CA ALA A 43 -17.18 -8.03 -29.70
C ALA A 43 -16.13 -9.13 -29.43
N ALA A 44 -15.66 -9.27 -28.20
CA ALA A 44 -14.59 -10.21 -27.91
C ALA A 44 -14.88 -11.01 -26.65
N GLN A 45 -15.40 -12.22 -26.82
CA GLN A 45 -15.49 -13.17 -25.74
C GLN A 45 -14.31 -14.13 -25.80
N PRO A 46 -13.55 -14.33 -24.70
CA PRO A 46 -12.50 -15.32 -24.67
C PRO A 46 -13.10 -16.71 -24.88
N GLN A 47 -12.43 -17.52 -25.70
CA GLN A 47 -12.83 -18.89 -26.00
C GLN A 47 -11.89 -19.87 -25.31
N GLY A 48 -12.38 -21.02 -24.90
CA GLY A 48 -11.59 -22.07 -24.27
C GLY A 48 -12.23 -22.63 -23.00
N SER A 49 -11.43 -23.38 -22.24
CA SER A 49 -11.88 -24.04 -21.00
C SER A 49 -11.89 -23.06 -19.81
N LEU A 50 -12.64 -21.99 -19.91
CA LEU A 50 -12.67 -20.90 -18.92
C LEU A 50 -13.26 -21.34 -17.57
N SER A 51 -14.08 -22.40 -17.56
CA SER A 51 -14.62 -23.00 -16.33
C SER A 51 -13.55 -23.56 -15.38
N LEU A 52 -12.32 -23.75 -15.87
CA LEU A 52 -11.19 -24.18 -15.05
C LEU A 52 -10.54 -23.01 -14.28
N ILE A 53 -10.84 -21.77 -14.65
CA ILE A 53 -10.30 -20.57 -13.98
C ILE A 53 -11.15 -20.30 -12.75
N LYS A 54 -10.52 -20.37 -11.57
CA LYS A 54 -11.17 -20.06 -10.30
C LYS A 54 -11.00 -18.63 -9.86
N THR A 55 -9.86 -18.04 -10.17
CA THR A 55 -9.51 -16.65 -9.80
C THR A 55 -8.66 -16.02 -10.89
N ILE A 56 -8.77 -14.71 -11.02
CA ILE A 56 -7.89 -13.92 -11.89
C ILE A 56 -7.42 -12.70 -11.11
N GLN A 57 -6.14 -12.34 -11.25
CA GLN A 57 -5.56 -11.15 -10.62
C GLN A 57 -4.93 -10.26 -11.66
N LEU A 58 -5.21 -8.97 -11.58
CA LEU A 58 -4.53 -7.95 -12.36
C LEU A 58 -3.50 -7.26 -11.47
N ILE A 59 -2.23 -7.36 -11.85
CA ILE A 59 -1.13 -6.63 -11.20
C ILE A 59 -0.74 -5.51 -12.14
N ASP A 60 -0.94 -4.27 -11.71
CA ASP A 60 -0.59 -3.08 -12.48
C ASP A 60 0.55 -2.30 -11.82
N GLN A 61 0.97 -1.20 -12.45
CA GLN A 61 2.04 -0.33 -11.96
C GLN A 61 1.54 0.75 -10.99
N ASN A 62 0.27 0.73 -10.62
CA ASN A 62 -0.25 1.71 -9.68
C ASN A 62 0.36 1.47 -8.30
N PRO A 63 0.74 2.53 -7.59
CA PRO A 63 1.23 2.39 -6.23
C PRO A 63 0.14 1.80 -5.33
N ILE A 64 0.56 1.04 -4.31
CA ILE A 64 -0.33 0.50 -3.29
C ILE A 64 -0.95 1.67 -2.52
N GLY A 65 -2.23 1.93 -2.78
CA GLY A 65 -2.97 3.03 -2.18
C GLY A 65 -2.78 4.38 -2.91
N ARG A 66 -3.71 5.29 -2.67
CA ARG A 66 -3.80 6.59 -3.36
C ARG A 66 -3.34 7.78 -2.50
N SER A 67 -2.88 7.54 -1.29
CA SER A 67 -2.50 8.60 -0.36
C SER A 67 -1.05 8.44 0.09
N THR A 68 -0.45 9.55 0.51
CA THR A 68 0.89 9.61 1.15
C THR A 68 0.99 8.76 2.41
N ARG A 69 -0.15 8.35 2.99
CA ARG A 69 -0.27 7.48 4.16
C ARG A 69 -0.32 6.00 3.82
N SER A 70 -0.34 5.66 2.54
CA SER A 70 -0.34 4.26 2.11
C SER A 70 1.01 3.62 2.44
N ASN A 71 0.95 2.50 3.15
CA ASN A 71 2.12 1.75 3.60
C ASN A 71 1.85 0.25 3.42
N PRO A 72 2.81 -0.55 2.96
CA PRO A 72 2.64 -2.00 2.81
C PRO A 72 2.16 -2.69 4.09
N ALA A 73 2.68 -2.30 5.26
CA ALA A 73 2.26 -2.87 6.54
C ALA A 73 0.76 -2.63 6.82
N THR A 74 0.22 -1.45 6.46
CA THR A 74 -1.22 -1.16 6.58
C THR A 74 -2.04 -1.97 5.59
N TYR A 75 -1.56 -2.10 4.36
CA TYR A 75 -2.26 -2.86 3.31
C TYR A 75 -2.38 -4.35 3.66
N LEU A 76 -1.32 -4.92 4.23
CA LEU A 76 -1.28 -6.33 4.67
C LEU A 76 -1.97 -6.58 6.02
N GLY A 77 -2.42 -5.54 6.71
CA GLY A 77 -3.01 -5.66 8.05
C GLY A 77 -1.98 -5.79 9.18
N ALA A 78 -0.70 -5.94 8.89
CA ALA A 78 0.35 -6.14 9.90
C ALA A 78 0.59 -4.91 10.80
N PHE A 79 0.15 -3.73 10.37
CA PHE A 79 0.36 -2.50 11.15
C PHE A 79 -0.41 -2.50 12.48
N ASP A 80 -1.54 -3.18 12.56
CA ASP A 80 -2.33 -3.27 13.79
C ASP A 80 -1.61 -4.11 14.85
N ASP A 81 -0.97 -5.20 14.43
CA ASP A 81 -0.16 -6.06 15.29
C ASP A 81 1.10 -5.33 15.76
N ILE A 82 1.77 -4.61 14.85
CA ILE A 82 2.94 -3.78 15.19
C ILE A 82 2.58 -2.73 16.25
N ARG A 83 1.45 -2.02 16.09
CA ARG A 83 0.99 -1.02 17.08
C ARG A 83 0.69 -1.64 18.43
N THR A 84 0.07 -2.80 18.43
CA THR A 84 -0.21 -3.55 19.65
C THR A 84 1.08 -3.95 20.36
N LEU A 85 2.05 -4.45 19.62
CA LEU A 85 3.36 -4.84 20.12
C LEU A 85 4.11 -3.66 20.77
N PHE A 86 4.06 -2.47 20.15
CA PHE A 86 4.66 -1.26 20.74
C PHE A 86 3.94 -0.82 22.01
N SER A 87 2.61 -0.93 22.08
CA SER A 87 1.85 -0.58 23.29
C SER A 87 2.15 -1.49 24.49
N GLN A 88 2.67 -2.68 24.23
CA GLN A 88 3.08 -3.65 25.28
C GLN A 88 4.50 -3.44 25.81
N GLN A 89 5.28 -2.51 25.22
CA GLN A 89 6.63 -2.24 25.71
C GLN A 89 6.59 -1.55 27.08
N THR A 90 7.57 -1.87 27.93
CA THR A 90 7.64 -1.42 29.34
C THR A 90 7.46 0.10 29.48
N LEU A 91 8.11 0.88 28.61
CA LEU A 91 8.00 2.34 28.63
C LEU A 91 6.63 2.84 28.16
N ALA A 92 6.03 2.18 27.16
CA ALA A 92 4.67 2.48 26.69
C ALA A 92 3.65 2.21 27.81
N ILE A 93 3.76 1.10 28.52
CA ILE A 93 2.88 0.76 29.66
C ILE A 93 3.04 1.79 30.78
N LYS A 94 4.26 2.16 31.15
CA LYS A 94 4.53 3.20 32.16
C LYS A 94 3.87 4.55 31.81
N ARG A 95 3.91 4.92 30.52
CA ARG A 95 3.31 6.15 30.00
C ARG A 95 1.82 6.00 29.65
N ARG A 96 1.23 4.81 29.84
CA ARG A 96 -0.18 4.47 29.50
C ARG A 96 -0.51 4.72 28.01
N LEU A 97 0.44 4.47 27.10
CA LEU A 97 0.28 4.63 25.67
C LEU A 97 -0.43 3.40 25.10
N LYS A 98 -1.57 3.62 24.46
CA LYS A 98 -2.36 2.56 23.82
C LYS A 98 -1.89 2.35 22.37
N ALA A 99 -2.27 1.23 21.73
CA ALA A 99 -1.94 0.92 20.34
C ALA A 99 -2.29 2.05 19.36
N GLY A 100 -3.40 2.77 19.58
CA GLY A 100 -3.78 3.94 18.77
C GLY A 100 -2.76 5.07 18.78
N TYR A 101 -1.99 5.23 19.85
CA TYR A 101 -0.94 6.24 19.95
C TYR A 101 0.17 6.04 18.90
N PHE A 102 0.43 4.80 18.52
CA PHE A 102 1.43 4.42 17.52
C PHE A 102 0.91 4.44 16.08
N SER A 103 -0.28 4.98 15.85
CA SER A 103 -0.82 5.18 14.51
C SER A 103 -0.43 6.57 13.98
N PHE A 104 0.10 6.62 12.76
CA PHE A 104 0.31 7.89 12.07
C PHE A 104 -0.98 8.46 11.44
N ASN A 105 -2.10 7.72 11.49
CA ASN A 105 -3.37 8.15 10.92
C ASN A 105 -4.28 8.89 11.91
N VAL A 106 -4.08 8.67 13.21
CA VAL A 106 -4.91 9.28 14.27
C VAL A 106 -4.06 10.17 15.18
N GLU A 107 -4.69 11.06 15.92
CA GLU A 107 -4.01 11.91 16.90
C GLU A 107 -3.43 11.08 18.05
N GLY A 108 -2.28 11.54 18.54
CA GLY A 108 -1.52 10.88 19.60
C GLY A 108 -0.04 11.04 19.37
N GLY A 109 0.65 9.95 19.00
CA GLY A 109 2.10 9.95 18.73
C GLY A 109 2.49 10.40 17.32
N ARG A 110 1.54 10.72 16.42
CA ARG A 110 1.87 11.26 15.10
C ARG A 110 2.42 12.67 15.20
N CYS A 111 3.29 13.04 14.26
CA CYS A 111 3.74 14.43 14.09
C CYS A 111 2.54 15.34 13.82
N GLU A 112 2.41 16.44 14.56
CA GLU A 112 1.30 17.39 14.40
C GLU A 112 1.44 18.26 13.17
N GLU A 113 2.66 18.62 12.79
CA GLU A 113 2.94 19.46 11.63
C GLU A 113 2.49 18.78 10.32
N CYS A 114 3.02 17.60 10.03
CA CYS A 114 2.65 16.87 8.82
C CYS A 114 1.44 15.95 9.02
N LYS A 115 0.84 15.93 10.21
CA LYS A 115 -0.31 15.07 10.56
C LYS A 115 -0.08 13.58 10.24
N GLY A 116 1.16 13.13 10.34
CA GLY A 116 1.55 11.74 10.09
C GLY A 116 1.87 11.43 8.62
N GLU A 117 1.92 12.41 7.73
CA GLU A 117 2.28 12.17 6.33
C GLU A 117 3.79 12.05 6.10
N GLY A 118 4.60 12.64 6.97
CA GLY A 118 6.06 12.69 6.84
C GLY A 118 6.54 13.72 5.83
N ILE A 119 5.61 14.31 5.07
CA ILE A 119 5.86 15.33 4.05
C ILE A 119 4.93 16.52 4.25
N ILE A 120 5.34 17.67 3.74
CA ILE A 120 4.53 18.90 3.67
C ILE A 120 4.30 19.20 2.20
N THR A 121 3.04 19.32 1.81
CA THR A 121 2.66 19.69 0.45
C THR A 121 2.56 21.22 0.33
N VAL A 122 3.35 21.80 -0.56
CA VAL A 122 3.30 23.23 -0.88
C VAL A 122 2.52 23.38 -2.19
N PRO A 123 1.29 23.90 -2.14
CA PRO A 123 0.49 24.06 -3.35
C PRO A 123 1.08 25.16 -4.26
N MET A 124 1.11 24.89 -5.56
CA MET A 124 1.59 25.80 -6.58
C MET A 124 0.45 26.16 -7.54
N GLN A 125 0.22 27.46 -7.79
CA GLN A 125 -0.93 27.92 -8.56
C GLN A 125 -0.97 27.45 -10.03
N PHE A 126 0.19 27.21 -10.64
CA PHE A 126 0.27 26.90 -12.09
C PHE A 126 1.17 25.68 -12.40
N MET A 127 1.63 24.97 -11.38
CA MET A 127 2.50 23.78 -11.50
C MET A 127 2.03 22.70 -10.53
N ALA A 128 2.59 21.51 -10.66
CA ALA A 128 2.35 20.43 -9.69
C ALA A 128 2.82 20.86 -8.30
N ASP A 129 2.09 20.44 -7.27
CA ASP A 129 2.43 20.70 -5.87
C ASP A 129 3.83 20.18 -5.55
N VAL A 130 4.58 20.92 -4.73
CA VAL A 130 5.91 20.52 -4.29
C VAL A 130 5.78 19.77 -2.96
N LEU A 131 6.36 18.57 -2.92
CA LEU A 131 6.40 17.74 -1.73
C LEU A 131 7.75 17.92 -1.03
N LEU A 132 7.73 18.41 0.19
CA LEU A 132 8.93 18.62 1.00
C LEU A 132 8.94 17.68 2.20
N PRO A 133 10.11 17.13 2.61
CA PRO A 133 10.23 16.41 3.87
C PRO A 133 9.77 17.27 5.04
N CYS A 134 9.01 16.73 5.97
CA CYS A 134 8.61 17.45 7.16
C CYS A 134 9.84 17.72 8.03
N HIS A 135 10.15 19.00 8.25
CA HIS A 135 11.32 19.44 9.02
C HIS A 135 11.20 19.18 10.52
N VAL A 136 9.98 19.02 11.05
CA VAL A 136 9.74 18.75 12.47
C VAL A 136 10.04 17.31 12.82
N CYS A 137 9.52 16.35 12.03
CA CYS A 137 9.72 14.94 12.30
C CYS A 137 10.77 14.28 11.41
N ASN A 138 11.46 15.01 10.54
CA ASN A 138 12.43 14.47 9.59
C ASN A 138 11.89 13.24 8.81
N SER A 139 10.64 13.34 8.36
CA SER A 139 9.91 12.29 7.62
C SER A 139 9.58 11.03 8.41
N THR A 140 9.87 10.93 9.71
CA THR A 140 9.54 9.77 10.55
C THR A 140 8.05 9.62 10.79
N ARG A 141 7.25 10.67 10.58
CA ARG A 141 5.78 10.73 10.80
C ARG A 141 5.34 10.81 12.27
N TYR A 142 6.25 10.64 13.22
CA TYR A 142 5.97 10.53 14.65
C TYR A 142 6.59 11.66 15.46
N LYS A 143 6.04 11.88 16.65
CA LYS A 143 6.64 12.70 17.69
C LYS A 143 7.82 11.95 18.31
N GLU A 144 8.73 12.69 18.92
CA GLU A 144 9.90 12.14 19.57
C GLU A 144 9.54 11.14 20.69
N GLU A 145 8.50 11.45 21.49
CA GLU A 145 8.03 10.56 22.56
C GLU A 145 7.56 9.18 22.05
N ALA A 146 7.04 9.11 20.83
CA ALA A 146 6.66 7.83 20.21
C ALA A 146 7.89 7.05 19.73
N LEU A 147 8.93 7.77 19.29
CA LEU A 147 10.20 7.17 18.81
C LEU A 147 11.08 6.66 19.95
N GLU A 148 10.91 7.16 21.19
CA GLU A 148 11.60 6.63 22.37
C GLU A 148 11.19 5.20 22.74
N ILE A 149 10.02 4.74 22.27
CA ILE A 149 9.57 3.37 22.52
C ILE A 149 10.29 2.44 21.54
N LEU A 150 11.03 1.49 22.07
CA LEU A 150 11.82 0.56 21.27
C LEU A 150 11.31 -0.87 21.41
N TYR A 151 11.26 -1.59 20.31
CA TYR A 151 11.10 -3.04 20.25
C TYR A 151 12.34 -3.66 19.60
N ARG A 152 13.04 -4.54 20.33
CA ARG A 152 14.32 -5.13 19.89
C ARG A 152 15.32 -4.09 19.36
N GLY A 153 15.40 -2.92 20.02
CA GLY A 153 16.32 -1.83 19.67
C GLY A 153 15.90 -0.95 18.51
N LYS A 154 14.72 -1.15 17.92
CA LYS A 154 14.18 -0.31 16.85
C LYS A 154 12.92 0.42 17.28
N ASN A 155 12.79 1.68 16.87
CA ASN A 155 11.55 2.45 17.01
C ASN A 155 10.55 2.13 15.89
N ILE A 156 9.32 2.62 16.04
CA ILE A 156 8.25 2.33 15.08
C ILE A 156 8.54 2.85 13.66
N ALA A 157 9.19 4.00 13.50
CA ALA A 157 9.54 4.53 12.20
C ALA A 157 10.60 3.67 11.50
N GLU A 158 11.59 3.20 12.25
CA GLU A 158 12.61 2.29 11.73
C GLU A 158 12.01 0.94 11.31
N ILE A 159 11.05 0.41 12.07
CA ILE A 159 10.34 -0.82 11.69
C ILE A 159 9.52 -0.63 10.42
N LEU A 160 8.81 0.49 10.28
CA LEU A 160 8.03 0.79 9.07
C LEU A 160 8.91 1.06 7.84
N SER A 161 10.20 1.34 8.02
CA SER A 161 11.17 1.51 6.93
C SER A 161 11.85 0.21 6.49
N LEU A 162 11.66 -0.90 7.21
CA LEU A 162 12.21 -2.20 6.84
C LEU A 162 11.60 -2.69 5.50
N THR A 163 12.42 -3.35 4.70
CA THR A 163 11.88 -4.17 3.61
C THR A 163 11.13 -5.37 4.15
N ILE A 164 10.29 -6.01 3.34
CA ILE A 164 9.54 -7.20 3.77
C ILE A 164 10.50 -8.32 4.18
N GLU A 165 11.60 -8.53 3.44
CA GLU A 165 12.64 -9.51 3.81
C GLU A 165 13.24 -9.21 5.18
N GLN A 166 13.65 -7.96 5.41
CA GLN A 166 14.20 -7.52 6.70
C GLN A 166 13.16 -7.64 7.84
N ALA A 167 11.88 -7.37 7.56
CA ALA A 167 10.83 -7.52 8.55
C ALA A 167 10.61 -8.99 8.94
N VAL A 168 10.63 -9.91 7.97
CA VAL A 168 10.51 -11.37 8.23
C VAL A 168 11.66 -11.89 9.11
N GLU A 169 12.89 -11.40 8.89
CA GLU A 169 14.04 -11.78 9.73
C GLU A 169 13.99 -11.10 11.12
N PHE A 170 13.40 -9.92 11.21
CA PHE A 170 13.35 -9.14 12.44
C PHE A 170 12.30 -9.66 13.42
N PHE A 171 11.12 -10.07 12.95
CA PHE A 171 9.99 -10.54 13.78
C PHE A 171 10.05 -12.03 14.06
#